data_e2b25f38c8eb217c6216b6b9a8c416eb
#
_entry.id   e2b25f38c8eb217c6216b6b9a8c416eb
#
_cell.length_a   1.000
_cell.length_b   1.000
_cell.length_c   1.000
_cell.angle_alpha   90.00
_cell.angle_beta   90.00
_cell.angle_gamma   90.00
#
_symmetry.space_group_name_H-M   'P 1'
#
loop_
_entity.id
_entity.type
_entity.pdbx_description
1 polymer ?
#
loop_
_entity_poly.entity_id
_entity_poly.type
_entity_poly.pdbx_seq_one_letter_code
_entity_poly.pdbx_strand_id
1 'polypeptide(L)'
;MNATDYLNRSALYRKLVYGPYREFAGVYAAKMSNEGLGRQCTWRSLSLFRDLMDWHVGNGHAPQDLNEVHADRFLEHRFKHWKPDSGDRSALRRLLLALREKGLIPAALPIQRSEHEMIVDVFGQYLSNERGLAAATVGSHKLLSLRFLREVCPFGADEFAALTPEIVIGYVERHALDGSADSGKAMCGVVRAFLRYLHLKGFISTPLADCVPSIRRWRLAGLPTFLPPEKVQKVLDACDRTTAMGRRDYAVLMILAKLGLRASEVATLNLDDIDWQSGTILVHGKGRRQATMPLRHDVGTAIVAYIRHGRPASACRRVFLRTLAPHVGFASGCAITMIAKQALERAGIDGYAHHGAHLFRHSLATDLLRSGASFAEIGQLLRHRSIDSTRIYCKARY
;
A
#
# COMPACT_ATOMS: atom_id res chain seq x y z
N MET A 1 -15.47 -4.60 22.52
CA MET A 1 -14.55 -5.32 23.46
C MET A 1 -13.20 -5.35 22.78
N ASN A 2 -12.20 -4.70 23.38
CA ASN A 2 -10.81 -4.69 22.92
C ASN A 2 -10.06 -5.94 23.41
N ALA A 3 -8.76 -6.06 23.07
CA ALA A 3 -7.94 -7.21 23.47
C ALA A 3 -7.86 -7.36 24.99
N THR A 4 -7.64 -6.26 25.71
CA THR A 4 -7.50 -6.27 27.18
C THR A 4 -8.76 -6.78 27.86
N ASP A 5 -9.93 -6.29 27.47
CA ASP A 5 -11.22 -6.73 28.04
C ASP A 5 -11.47 -8.22 27.74
N TYR A 6 -11.07 -8.68 26.55
CA TYR A 6 -11.20 -10.08 26.18
C TYR A 6 -10.26 -10.98 27.00
N LEU A 7 -8.98 -10.59 27.11
CA LEU A 7 -7.97 -11.35 27.83
C LEU A 7 -8.37 -11.58 29.28
N ASN A 8 -8.86 -10.56 29.98
CA ASN A 8 -9.31 -10.64 31.37
C ASN A 8 -10.42 -11.67 31.59
N ARG A 9 -11.25 -11.97 30.57
CA ARG A 9 -12.39 -12.86 30.64
C ARG A 9 -12.17 -14.22 29.93
N SER A 10 -11.06 -14.36 29.20
CA SER A 10 -10.81 -15.51 28.34
C SER A 10 -10.36 -16.75 29.12
N ALA A 11 -11.14 -17.83 29.06
CA ALA A 11 -10.73 -19.12 29.59
C ALA A 11 -9.49 -19.68 28.87
N LEU A 12 -9.38 -19.47 27.56
CA LEU A 12 -8.21 -19.85 26.76
C LEU A 12 -6.95 -19.14 27.26
N TYR A 13 -7.00 -17.82 27.45
CA TYR A 13 -5.86 -17.06 27.95
C TYR A 13 -5.45 -17.50 29.35
N ARG A 14 -6.41 -17.71 30.24
CA ARG A 14 -6.11 -18.23 31.59
C ARG A 14 -5.39 -19.58 31.52
N LYS A 15 -5.84 -20.54 30.71
CA LYS A 15 -5.14 -21.82 30.52
C LYS A 15 -3.70 -21.63 30.04
N LEU A 16 -3.46 -20.72 29.12
CA LEU A 16 -2.11 -20.43 28.59
C LEU A 16 -1.20 -19.79 29.65
N VAL A 17 -1.73 -18.88 30.48
CA VAL A 17 -0.95 -18.18 31.52
C VAL A 17 -0.65 -19.07 32.72
N TYR A 18 -1.47 -20.08 32.99
CA TYR A 18 -1.20 -21.08 34.05
C TYR A 18 -0.51 -22.35 33.50
N GLY A 19 -0.27 -22.42 32.18
CA GLY A 19 0.38 -23.53 31.51
C GLY A 19 1.89 -23.32 31.29
N PRO A 20 2.52 -24.29 30.57
CA PRO A 20 3.97 -24.27 30.31
C PRO A 20 4.41 -23.08 29.44
N TYR A 21 3.49 -22.40 28.75
CA TYR A 21 3.77 -21.29 27.85
C TYR A 21 3.47 -19.91 28.48
N ARG A 22 3.44 -19.85 29.81
CA ARG A 22 3.02 -18.66 30.58
C ARG A 22 3.68 -17.36 30.12
N GLU A 23 4.98 -17.35 30.04
CA GLU A 23 5.76 -16.18 29.71
C GLU A 23 5.53 -15.72 28.28
N PHE A 24 5.51 -16.65 27.34
CA PHE A 24 5.22 -16.42 25.92
C PHE A 24 3.82 -15.86 25.71
N ALA A 25 2.84 -16.47 26.38
CA ALA A 25 1.44 -16.03 26.32
C ALA A 25 1.26 -14.62 26.87
N GLY A 26 1.93 -14.28 27.98
CA GLY A 26 1.89 -12.95 28.59
C GLY A 26 2.45 -11.88 27.67
N VAL A 27 3.62 -12.13 27.09
CA VAL A 27 4.26 -11.20 26.13
C VAL A 27 3.37 -10.99 24.89
N TYR A 28 2.84 -12.07 24.34
CA TYR A 28 1.96 -11.96 23.16
C TYR A 28 0.66 -11.22 23.46
N ALA A 29 0.06 -11.49 24.61
CA ALA A 29 -1.13 -10.79 25.07
C ALA A 29 -0.91 -9.29 25.24
N ALA A 30 0.22 -8.90 25.86
CA ALA A 30 0.59 -7.49 26.01
C ALA A 30 0.75 -6.80 24.63
N LYS A 31 1.40 -7.45 23.67
CA LYS A 31 1.55 -6.94 22.30
C LYS A 31 0.19 -6.72 21.63
N MET A 32 -0.72 -7.69 21.73
CA MET A 32 -2.07 -7.58 21.16
C MET A 32 -2.89 -6.46 21.80
N SER A 33 -2.77 -6.27 23.13
CA SER A 33 -3.43 -5.18 23.85
C SER A 33 -2.91 -3.82 23.42
N ASN A 34 -1.59 -3.65 23.34
CA ASN A 34 -0.94 -2.41 22.92
C ASN A 34 -1.28 -2.03 21.48
N GLU A 35 -1.46 -3.02 20.59
CA GLU A 35 -1.90 -2.78 19.22
C GLU A 35 -3.41 -2.56 19.11
N GLY A 36 -4.18 -2.73 20.17
CA GLY A 36 -5.63 -2.50 20.19
C GLY A 36 -6.43 -3.54 19.41
N LEU A 37 -6.00 -4.82 19.36
CA LEU A 37 -6.72 -5.85 18.63
C LEU A 37 -8.14 -6.05 19.18
N GLY A 38 -9.11 -6.30 18.27
CA GLY A 38 -10.47 -6.65 18.66
C GLY A 38 -10.59 -8.10 19.16
N ARG A 39 -11.68 -8.39 19.89
CA ARG A 39 -11.96 -9.69 20.51
C ARG A 39 -11.71 -10.90 19.61
N GLN A 40 -12.29 -10.88 18.41
CA GLN A 40 -12.20 -12.02 17.49
C GLN A 40 -10.76 -12.26 17.00
N CYS A 41 -10.05 -11.18 16.68
CA CYS A 41 -8.65 -11.26 16.25
C CYS A 41 -7.74 -11.75 17.39
N THR A 42 -7.97 -11.28 18.61
CA THR A 42 -7.24 -11.75 19.81
C THR A 42 -7.49 -13.23 20.07
N TRP A 43 -8.76 -13.67 20.02
CA TRP A 43 -9.08 -15.07 20.19
C TRP A 43 -8.39 -15.97 19.16
N ARG A 44 -8.48 -15.60 17.88
CA ARG A 44 -7.84 -16.35 16.79
C ARG A 44 -6.32 -16.41 16.95
N SER A 45 -5.70 -15.30 17.32
CA SER A 45 -4.25 -15.20 17.55
C SER A 45 -3.81 -16.08 18.71
N LEU A 46 -4.56 -16.12 19.81
CA LEU A 46 -4.26 -17.00 20.96
C LEU A 46 -4.50 -18.48 20.64
N SER A 47 -5.54 -18.80 19.87
CA SER A 47 -5.78 -20.17 19.43
C SER A 47 -4.66 -20.66 18.52
N LEU A 48 -4.26 -19.83 17.57
CA LEU A 48 -3.12 -20.13 16.67
C LEU A 48 -1.80 -20.27 17.44
N PHE A 49 -1.58 -19.42 18.45
CA PHE A 49 -0.41 -19.51 19.33
C PHE A 49 -0.40 -20.85 20.08
N ARG A 50 -1.52 -21.26 20.70
CA ARG A 50 -1.61 -22.54 21.37
C ARG A 50 -1.29 -23.69 20.42
N ASP A 51 -1.95 -23.71 19.26
CA ASP A 51 -1.78 -24.77 18.26
C ASP A 51 -0.33 -24.85 17.76
N LEU A 52 0.34 -23.69 17.57
CA LEU A 52 1.75 -23.64 17.22
C LEU A 52 2.64 -24.20 18.32
N MET A 53 2.42 -23.81 19.58
CA MET A 53 3.28 -24.24 20.69
C MET A 53 3.12 -25.74 20.97
N ASP A 54 1.88 -26.25 20.91
CA ASP A 54 1.60 -27.67 21.08
C ASP A 54 2.24 -28.50 19.95
N TRP A 55 2.17 -28.01 18.70
CA TRP A 55 2.84 -28.65 17.56
C TRP A 55 4.37 -28.58 17.68
N HIS A 56 4.90 -27.44 18.09
CA HIS A 56 6.36 -27.20 18.19
C HIS A 56 7.00 -28.13 19.23
N VAL A 57 6.42 -28.16 20.43
CA VAL A 57 6.89 -29.03 21.52
C VAL A 57 6.60 -30.51 21.20
N GLY A 58 5.47 -30.82 20.60
CA GLY A 58 5.14 -32.17 20.15
C GLY A 58 6.12 -32.74 19.12
N ASN A 59 6.84 -31.88 18.38
CA ASN A 59 7.93 -32.28 17.48
C ASN A 59 9.32 -32.27 18.15
N GLY A 60 9.38 -32.19 19.49
CA GLY A 60 10.61 -32.29 20.25
C GLY A 60 11.45 -31.01 20.33
N HIS A 61 10.88 -29.86 19.97
CA HIS A 61 11.58 -28.57 20.06
C HIS A 61 11.27 -27.87 21.39
N ALA A 62 12.28 -27.22 21.96
CA ALA A 62 12.05 -26.37 23.13
C ALA A 62 11.33 -25.07 22.73
N PRO A 63 10.44 -24.52 23.59
CA PRO A 63 9.72 -23.28 23.30
C PRO A 63 10.63 -22.12 22.86
N GLN A 64 11.85 -22.04 23.41
CA GLN A 64 12.84 -21.01 23.12
C GLN A 64 13.46 -21.13 21.72
N ASP A 65 13.38 -22.28 21.06
CA ASP A 65 13.96 -22.52 19.74
C ASP A 65 13.04 -22.04 18.60
N LEU A 66 11.88 -21.48 18.95
CA LEU A 66 10.90 -21.02 17.99
C LEU A 66 11.47 -19.93 17.06
N ASN A 67 11.34 -20.15 15.76
CA ASN A 67 11.81 -19.25 14.71
C ASN A 67 10.87 -19.28 13.48
N GLU A 68 11.25 -18.53 12.42
CA GLU A 68 10.47 -18.44 11.19
C GLU A 68 10.30 -19.80 10.49
N VAL A 69 11.34 -20.61 10.48
CA VAL A 69 11.31 -21.94 9.82
C VAL A 69 10.28 -22.83 10.51
N HIS A 70 10.23 -22.82 11.84
CA HIS A 70 9.24 -23.56 12.61
C HIS A 70 7.82 -23.03 12.39
N ALA A 71 7.66 -21.70 12.34
CA ALA A 71 6.38 -21.07 12.05
C ALA A 71 5.85 -21.40 10.63
N ASP A 72 6.72 -21.41 9.63
CA ASP A 72 6.34 -21.76 8.25
C ASP A 72 6.01 -23.26 8.13
N ARG A 73 6.80 -24.16 8.72
CA ARG A 73 6.49 -25.61 8.76
C ARG A 73 5.18 -25.90 9.46
N PHE A 74 4.90 -25.19 10.57
CA PHE A 74 3.60 -25.30 11.25
C PHE A 74 2.47 -24.86 10.33
N LEU A 75 2.60 -23.76 9.61
CA LEU A 75 1.57 -23.32 8.66
C LEU A 75 1.36 -24.33 7.53
N GLU A 76 2.44 -24.90 6.99
CA GLU A 76 2.35 -25.97 5.99
C GLU A 76 1.60 -27.18 6.52
N HIS A 77 1.93 -27.62 7.75
CA HIS A 77 1.21 -28.70 8.44
C HIS A 77 -0.27 -28.34 8.65
N ARG A 78 -0.54 -27.13 9.17
CA ARG A 78 -1.89 -26.66 9.45
C ARG A 78 -2.74 -26.59 8.18
N PHE A 79 -2.21 -26.10 7.06
CA PHE A 79 -2.94 -25.93 5.81
C PHE A 79 -3.27 -27.26 5.10
N LYS A 80 -2.68 -28.38 5.49
CA LYS A 80 -3.12 -29.71 5.04
C LYS A 80 -4.48 -30.10 5.62
N HIS A 81 -4.83 -29.57 6.80
CA HIS A 81 -6.03 -29.94 7.54
C HIS A 81 -7.08 -28.82 7.64
N TRP A 82 -6.68 -27.55 7.43
CA TRP A 82 -7.51 -26.37 7.60
C TRP A 82 -7.35 -25.42 6.42
N LYS A 83 -8.44 -24.72 6.06
CA LYS A 83 -8.36 -23.67 5.04
C LYS A 83 -7.38 -22.57 5.50
N PRO A 84 -6.45 -22.12 4.63
CA PRO A 84 -5.56 -21.01 4.93
C PRO A 84 -6.36 -19.75 5.28
N ASP A 85 -6.00 -19.11 6.39
CA ASP A 85 -6.50 -17.79 6.73
C ASP A 85 -5.41 -16.75 6.45
N SER A 86 -5.79 -15.69 5.74
CA SER A 86 -4.86 -14.59 5.38
C SER A 86 -4.25 -13.90 6.61
N GLY A 87 -4.88 -14.04 7.78
CA GLY A 87 -4.43 -13.49 9.06
C GLY A 87 -3.37 -14.33 9.78
N ASP A 88 -3.28 -15.63 9.50
CA ASP A 88 -2.41 -16.55 10.27
C ASP A 88 -0.94 -16.15 10.19
N ARG A 89 -0.41 -15.89 8.98
CA ARG A 89 0.99 -15.41 8.81
C ARG A 89 1.25 -14.09 9.54
N SER A 90 0.30 -13.18 9.52
CA SER A 90 0.42 -11.90 10.22
C SER A 90 0.41 -12.06 11.73
N ALA A 91 -0.39 -12.99 12.24
CA ALA A 91 -0.46 -13.30 13.67
C ALA A 91 0.85 -13.94 14.17
N LEU A 92 1.41 -14.91 13.42
CA LEU A 92 2.70 -15.54 13.77
C LEU A 92 3.86 -14.55 13.67
N ARG A 93 3.90 -13.71 12.65
CA ARG A 93 4.92 -12.67 12.55
C ARG A 93 4.86 -11.70 13.74
N ARG A 94 3.67 -11.31 14.18
CA ARG A 94 3.46 -10.48 15.38
C ARG A 94 3.96 -11.19 16.64
N LEU A 95 3.68 -12.49 16.77
CA LEU A 95 4.15 -13.32 17.87
C LEU A 95 5.68 -13.32 17.92
N LEU A 96 6.33 -13.74 16.83
CA LEU A 96 7.80 -13.83 16.78
C LEU A 96 8.47 -12.48 17.08
N LEU A 97 7.94 -11.37 16.57
CA LEU A 97 8.43 -10.03 16.88
C LEU A 97 8.31 -9.73 18.37
N ALA A 98 7.15 -10.00 18.99
CA ALA A 98 6.93 -9.74 20.41
C ALA A 98 7.86 -10.54 21.30
N LEU A 99 8.05 -11.82 20.99
CA LEU A 99 8.93 -12.71 21.75
C LEU A 99 10.40 -12.29 21.64
N ARG A 100 10.86 -11.84 20.45
CA ARG A 100 12.21 -11.32 20.25
C ARG A 100 12.45 -10.01 20.97
N GLU A 101 11.49 -9.09 20.92
CA GLU A 101 11.57 -7.83 21.66
C GLU A 101 11.80 -8.06 23.17
N LYS A 102 11.42 -9.23 23.70
CA LYS A 102 11.61 -9.64 25.09
C LYS A 102 12.76 -10.63 25.30
N GLY A 103 13.48 -11.01 24.26
CA GLY A 103 14.60 -11.95 24.36
C GLY A 103 14.21 -13.39 24.65
N LEU A 104 12.93 -13.78 24.47
CA LEU A 104 12.43 -15.13 24.75
C LEU A 104 12.74 -16.14 23.63
N ILE A 105 13.05 -15.67 22.44
CA ILE A 105 13.47 -16.49 21.30
C ILE A 105 14.67 -15.83 20.61
N PRO A 106 15.48 -16.60 19.86
CA PRO A 106 16.67 -16.11 19.19
C PRO A 106 16.37 -14.95 18.21
N ALA A 107 17.39 -14.15 17.92
CA ALA A 107 17.33 -13.18 16.85
C ALA A 107 16.90 -13.84 15.53
N ALA A 108 16.23 -13.09 14.66
CA ALA A 108 15.83 -13.62 13.36
C ALA A 108 17.07 -14.09 12.61
N LEU A 109 17.00 -15.29 12.04
CA LEU A 109 18.05 -15.76 11.15
C LEU A 109 18.21 -14.74 10.01
N PRO A 110 19.44 -14.38 9.64
CA PRO A 110 19.64 -13.52 8.49
C PRO A 110 18.98 -14.19 7.28
N ILE A 111 18.06 -13.48 6.64
CA ILE A 111 17.44 -13.96 5.41
C ILE A 111 18.57 -14.13 4.39
N GLN A 112 18.86 -15.35 3.99
CA GLN A 112 19.75 -15.60 2.88
C GLN A 112 19.14 -14.97 1.63
N ARG A 113 19.71 -13.83 1.24
CA ARG A 113 19.30 -13.15 0.01
C ARG A 113 19.94 -13.86 -1.17
N SER A 114 19.14 -14.10 -2.20
CA SER A 114 19.69 -14.57 -3.47
C SER A 114 20.62 -13.51 -4.05
N GLU A 115 21.54 -13.92 -4.89
CA GLU A 115 22.44 -12.99 -5.59
C GLU A 115 21.65 -11.92 -6.37
N HIS A 116 20.57 -12.31 -7.02
CA HIS A 116 19.64 -11.38 -7.69
C HIS A 116 19.08 -10.32 -6.74
N GLU A 117 18.69 -10.72 -5.53
CA GLU A 117 18.16 -9.77 -4.53
C GLU A 117 19.26 -8.80 -4.07
N MET A 118 20.49 -9.26 -3.91
CA MET A 118 21.62 -8.40 -3.56
C MET A 118 21.90 -7.37 -4.65
N ILE A 119 21.97 -7.80 -5.92
CA ILE A 119 22.20 -6.90 -7.07
C ILE A 119 21.06 -5.87 -7.19
N VAL A 120 19.82 -6.31 -7.06
CA VAL A 120 18.65 -5.42 -7.12
C VAL A 120 18.59 -4.47 -5.94
N ASP A 121 19.08 -4.88 -4.75
CA ASP A 121 19.18 -3.99 -3.59
C ASP A 121 20.20 -2.88 -3.81
N VAL A 122 21.38 -3.20 -4.35
CA VAL A 122 22.41 -2.20 -4.71
C VAL A 122 21.90 -1.27 -5.83
N PHE A 123 21.20 -1.81 -6.82
CA PHE A 123 20.50 -0.98 -7.82
C PHE A 123 19.48 -0.04 -7.18
N GLY A 124 18.71 -0.51 -6.19
CA GLY A 124 17.77 0.32 -5.44
C GLY A 124 18.47 1.46 -4.70
N GLN A 125 19.64 1.20 -4.09
CA GLN A 125 20.47 2.24 -3.46
C GLN A 125 20.96 3.27 -4.47
N TYR A 126 21.46 2.83 -5.63
CA TYR A 126 21.83 3.71 -6.73
C TYR A 126 20.68 4.62 -7.16
N LEU A 127 19.47 4.06 -7.35
CA LEU A 127 18.29 4.83 -7.72
C LEU A 127 17.90 5.87 -6.66
N SER A 128 18.03 5.51 -5.39
CA SER A 128 17.71 6.41 -4.28
C SER A 128 18.75 7.52 -4.10
N ASN A 129 20.03 7.15 -4.03
CA ASN A 129 21.11 8.04 -3.60
C ASN A 129 21.64 8.90 -4.77
N GLU A 130 21.88 8.28 -5.93
CA GLU A 130 22.47 8.97 -7.08
C GLU A 130 21.41 9.57 -8.03
N ARG A 131 20.24 8.92 -8.16
CA ARG A 131 19.16 9.40 -9.05
C ARG A 131 18.03 10.12 -8.30
N GLY A 132 18.03 10.14 -6.97
CA GLY A 132 17.04 10.82 -6.14
C GLY A 132 15.60 10.35 -6.32
N LEU A 133 15.37 9.07 -6.69
CA LEU A 133 14.03 8.54 -6.91
C LEU A 133 13.31 8.29 -5.57
N ALA A 134 12.00 8.54 -5.58
CA ALA A 134 11.15 8.27 -4.41
C ALA A 134 11.08 6.78 -4.08
N ALA A 135 11.02 6.44 -2.78
CA ALA A 135 11.01 5.05 -2.28
C ALA A 135 10.00 4.14 -2.99
N ALA A 136 8.78 4.62 -3.26
CA ALA A 136 7.77 3.84 -4.00
C ALA A 136 8.20 3.52 -5.44
N THR A 137 8.89 4.45 -6.11
CA THR A 137 9.43 4.23 -7.45
C THR A 137 10.59 3.23 -7.40
N VAL A 138 11.49 3.38 -6.43
CA VAL A 138 12.58 2.43 -6.18
C VAL A 138 12.04 1.02 -5.92
N GLY A 139 11.01 0.89 -5.09
CA GLY A 139 10.35 -0.40 -4.83
C GLY A 139 9.79 -1.06 -6.09
N SER A 140 9.15 -0.27 -6.97
CA SER A 140 8.66 -0.78 -8.25
C SER A 140 9.79 -1.21 -9.18
N HIS A 141 10.88 -0.42 -9.23
CA HIS A 141 12.07 -0.79 -10.02
C HIS A 141 12.69 -2.08 -9.51
N LYS A 142 12.86 -2.23 -8.19
CA LYS A 142 13.40 -3.46 -7.59
C LYS A 142 12.56 -4.68 -7.96
N LEU A 143 11.24 -4.57 -7.81
CA LEU A 143 10.33 -5.68 -8.09
C LEU A 143 10.41 -6.14 -9.57
N LEU A 144 10.36 -5.19 -10.50
CA LEU A 144 10.40 -5.51 -11.93
C LEU A 144 11.79 -5.98 -12.39
N SER A 145 12.87 -5.41 -11.83
CA SER A 145 14.24 -5.89 -12.11
C SER A 145 14.48 -7.30 -11.57
N LEU A 146 13.95 -7.61 -10.38
CA LEU A 146 14.05 -8.96 -9.81
C LEU A 146 13.27 -9.98 -10.65
N ARG A 147 12.07 -9.62 -11.14
CA ARG A 147 11.29 -10.45 -12.06
C ARG A 147 12.07 -10.71 -13.36
N PHE A 148 12.68 -9.67 -13.93
CA PHE A 148 13.51 -9.76 -15.12
C PHE A 148 14.68 -10.73 -14.88
N LEU A 149 15.48 -10.54 -13.84
CA LEU A 149 16.63 -11.40 -13.55
C LEU A 149 16.25 -12.86 -13.34
N ARG A 150 15.21 -13.13 -12.57
CA ARG A 150 14.76 -14.51 -12.29
C ARG A 150 14.34 -15.29 -13.54
N GLU A 151 13.95 -14.59 -14.59
CA GLU A 151 13.55 -15.23 -15.84
C GLU A 151 14.70 -15.34 -16.85
N VAL A 152 15.54 -14.29 -16.96
CA VAL A 152 16.58 -14.26 -18.01
C VAL A 152 17.94 -14.76 -17.55
N CYS A 153 18.17 -14.81 -16.23
CA CYS A 153 19.39 -15.28 -15.59
C CYS A 153 19.05 -16.14 -14.36
N PRO A 154 18.37 -17.28 -14.51
CA PRO A 154 17.82 -18.03 -13.39
C PRO A 154 18.86 -18.54 -12.39
N PHE A 155 20.10 -18.78 -12.81
CA PHE A 155 21.17 -19.37 -12.01
C PHE A 155 22.13 -18.35 -11.35
N GLY A 156 22.03 -17.07 -11.70
CA GLY A 156 22.82 -16.02 -11.04
C GLY A 156 23.50 -15.02 -11.97
N ALA A 157 24.44 -14.26 -11.41
CA ALA A 157 25.15 -13.20 -12.14
C ALA A 157 26.14 -13.71 -13.19
N ASP A 158 26.61 -14.93 -13.06
CA ASP A 158 27.51 -15.54 -14.05
C ASP A 158 26.89 -15.59 -15.46
N GLU A 159 25.56 -15.61 -15.53
CA GLU A 159 24.80 -15.58 -16.79
C GLU A 159 24.70 -14.21 -17.45
N PHE A 160 25.13 -13.13 -16.78
CA PHE A 160 25.06 -11.77 -17.35
C PHE A 160 25.90 -11.64 -18.62
N ALA A 161 27.01 -12.34 -18.72
CA ALA A 161 27.84 -12.37 -19.94
C ALA A 161 27.12 -12.99 -21.13
N ALA A 162 26.13 -13.84 -20.90
CA ALA A 162 25.33 -14.51 -21.93
C ALA A 162 24.11 -13.70 -22.36
N LEU A 163 23.83 -12.53 -21.71
CA LEU A 163 22.71 -11.68 -22.09
C LEU A 163 22.92 -11.11 -23.50
N THR A 164 21.96 -11.38 -24.38
CA THR A 164 21.95 -10.87 -25.76
C THR A 164 20.72 -9.98 -26.02
N PRO A 165 20.73 -9.16 -27.08
CA PRO A 165 19.55 -8.37 -27.47
C PRO A 165 18.29 -9.24 -27.64
N GLU A 166 18.42 -10.46 -28.20
CA GLU A 166 17.31 -11.38 -28.48
C GLU A 166 16.63 -11.81 -27.15
N ILE A 167 17.41 -12.11 -26.11
CA ILE A 167 16.89 -12.49 -24.79
C ILE A 167 16.11 -11.34 -24.19
N VAL A 168 16.64 -10.11 -24.26
CA VAL A 168 15.99 -8.92 -23.72
C VAL A 168 14.71 -8.59 -24.48
N ILE A 169 14.73 -8.63 -25.81
CA ILE A 169 13.56 -8.40 -26.66
C ILE A 169 12.50 -9.47 -26.39
N GLY A 170 12.88 -10.74 -26.37
CA GLY A 170 11.96 -11.85 -26.09
C GLY A 170 11.28 -11.74 -24.71
N TYR A 171 11.99 -11.28 -23.66
CA TYR A 171 11.38 -10.97 -22.37
C TYR A 171 10.33 -9.88 -22.49
N VAL A 172 10.66 -8.79 -23.19
CA VAL A 172 9.73 -7.66 -23.37
C VAL A 172 8.50 -8.08 -24.17
N GLU A 173 8.65 -8.85 -25.24
CA GLU A 173 7.54 -9.34 -26.05
C GLU A 173 6.58 -10.21 -25.25
N ARG A 174 7.10 -11.12 -24.42
CA ARG A 174 6.25 -11.97 -23.56
C ARG A 174 5.46 -11.18 -22.52
N HIS A 175 6.03 -10.11 -21.96
CA HIS A 175 5.46 -9.40 -20.81
C HIS A 175 4.90 -8.01 -21.11
N ALA A 176 5.14 -7.47 -22.31
CA ALA A 176 4.68 -6.13 -22.67
C ALA A 176 3.14 -6.00 -22.70
N LEU A 177 2.47 -7.12 -22.98
CA LEU A 177 1.01 -7.21 -23.07
C LEU A 177 0.37 -7.75 -21.78
N ASP A 178 1.16 -8.12 -20.77
CA ASP A 178 0.66 -8.51 -19.46
C ASP A 178 0.02 -7.31 -18.76
N GLY A 179 -1.26 -7.10 -18.97
CA GLY A 179 -2.01 -6.00 -18.36
C GLY A 179 -2.22 -4.80 -19.28
N SER A 180 -2.07 -3.58 -18.74
CA SER A 180 -2.28 -2.36 -19.53
C SER A 180 -1.04 -1.92 -20.30
N ALA A 181 -1.24 -1.18 -21.40
CA ALA A 181 -0.13 -0.57 -22.15
C ALA A 181 0.77 0.33 -21.28
N ASP A 182 0.22 0.92 -20.20
CA ASP A 182 0.99 1.71 -19.23
C ASP A 182 1.91 0.83 -18.39
N SER A 183 1.43 -0.37 -18.02
CA SER A 183 2.23 -1.36 -17.28
C SER A 183 3.41 -1.84 -18.13
N GLY A 184 3.14 -2.18 -19.39
CA GLY A 184 4.18 -2.59 -20.33
C GLY A 184 5.21 -1.48 -20.58
N LYS A 185 4.75 -0.23 -20.78
CA LYS A 185 5.65 0.92 -20.92
C LYS A 185 6.51 1.15 -19.67
N ALA A 186 5.92 1.03 -18.48
CA ALA A 186 6.65 1.16 -17.23
C ALA A 186 7.70 0.06 -17.08
N MET A 187 7.36 -1.18 -17.41
CA MET A 187 8.26 -2.33 -17.40
C MET A 187 9.45 -2.10 -18.34
N CYS A 188 9.23 -1.71 -19.61
CA CYS A 188 10.31 -1.37 -20.54
C CYS A 188 11.22 -0.26 -20.00
N GLY A 189 10.63 0.76 -19.35
CA GLY A 189 11.39 1.84 -18.71
C GLY A 189 12.30 1.35 -17.59
N VAL A 190 11.81 0.41 -16.76
CA VAL A 190 12.58 -0.19 -15.67
C VAL A 190 13.69 -1.09 -16.21
N VAL A 191 13.37 -1.99 -17.16
CA VAL A 191 14.37 -2.89 -17.79
C VAL A 191 15.50 -2.08 -18.43
N ARG A 192 15.17 -1.01 -19.17
CA ARG A 192 16.16 -0.12 -19.77
C ARG A 192 17.04 0.55 -18.71
N ALA A 193 16.45 1.03 -17.62
CA ALA A 193 17.21 1.67 -16.55
C ALA A 193 18.12 0.67 -15.83
N PHE A 194 17.66 -0.56 -15.64
CA PHE A 194 18.42 -1.61 -15.00
C PHE A 194 19.59 -2.11 -15.89
N LEU A 195 19.36 -2.33 -17.17
CA LEU A 195 20.43 -2.70 -18.11
C LEU A 195 21.51 -1.61 -18.23
N ARG A 196 21.13 -0.32 -18.21
CA ARG A 196 22.13 0.78 -18.13
C ARG A 196 22.94 0.73 -16.84
N TYR A 197 22.31 0.37 -15.72
CA TYR A 197 23.00 0.21 -14.45
C TYR A 197 23.96 -0.99 -14.49
N LEU A 198 23.54 -2.15 -15.02
CA LEU A 198 24.42 -3.32 -15.17
C LEU A 198 25.64 -3.04 -16.04
N HIS A 199 25.45 -2.29 -17.14
CA HIS A 199 26.55 -1.87 -18.02
C HIS A 199 27.48 -0.88 -17.31
N LEU A 200 26.92 0.10 -16.63
CA LEU A 200 27.68 1.10 -15.86
C LEU A 200 28.57 0.47 -14.77
N LYS A 201 28.07 -0.61 -14.15
CA LYS A 201 28.80 -1.32 -13.09
C LYS A 201 29.70 -2.45 -13.62
N GLY A 202 29.77 -2.64 -14.94
CA GLY A 202 30.59 -3.66 -15.57
C GLY A 202 30.07 -5.10 -15.49
N PHE A 203 28.83 -5.30 -15.07
CA PHE A 203 28.21 -6.64 -15.07
C PHE A 203 27.95 -7.15 -16.49
N ILE A 204 27.71 -6.27 -17.44
CA ILE A 204 27.55 -6.59 -18.86
C ILE A 204 28.47 -5.67 -19.68
N SER A 205 29.13 -6.23 -20.71
CA SER A 205 30.02 -5.48 -21.60
C SER A 205 29.27 -4.73 -22.69
N THR A 206 28.12 -5.26 -23.12
CA THR A 206 27.33 -4.72 -24.23
C THR A 206 26.23 -3.79 -23.71
N PRO A 207 26.01 -2.59 -24.30
CA PRO A 207 24.97 -1.64 -23.89
C PRO A 207 23.58 -2.10 -24.36
N LEU A 208 23.01 -3.11 -23.71
CA LEU A 208 21.72 -3.74 -24.06
C LEU A 208 20.49 -2.83 -23.80
N ALA A 209 20.65 -1.68 -23.16
CA ALA A 209 19.51 -0.80 -22.85
C ALA A 209 18.77 -0.28 -24.09
N ASP A 210 19.48 -0.16 -25.20
CA ASP A 210 18.94 0.45 -26.42
C ASP A 210 18.16 -0.55 -27.29
N CYS A 211 18.34 -1.87 -27.06
CA CYS A 211 17.54 -2.89 -27.72
C CYS A 211 16.13 -3.04 -27.08
N VAL A 212 15.88 -2.47 -25.91
CA VAL A 212 14.57 -2.55 -25.24
C VAL A 212 13.52 -1.80 -26.06
N PRO A 213 12.46 -2.48 -26.56
CA PRO A 213 11.44 -1.85 -27.39
C PRO A 213 10.68 -0.73 -26.67
N SER A 214 10.25 0.27 -27.42
CA SER A 214 9.40 1.34 -26.92
C SER A 214 7.93 1.07 -27.25
N ILE A 215 7.10 0.93 -26.22
CA ILE A 215 5.66 0.78 -26.40
C ILE A 215 5.08 2.16 -26.71
N ARG A 216 4.61 2.35 -27.93
CA ARG A 216 3.95 3.59 -28.34
C ARG A 216 2.58 3.69 -27.68
N ARG A 217 2.35 4.79 -27.02
CA ARG A 217 1.03 5.17 -26.53
C ARG A 217 0.72 6.58 -26.94
N TRP A 218 -0.40 6.75 -27.61
CA TRP A 218 -0.91 8.08 -27.89
C TRP A 218 -1.43 8.71 -26.59
N ARG A 219 -0.73 9.72 -26.12
CA ARG A 219 -0.97 10.37 -24.81
C ARG A 219 -2.42 10.86 -24.65
N LEU A 220 -3.15 11.01 -25.75
CA LEU A 220 -4.50 11.52 -25.80
C LEU A 220 -5.49 10.53 -26.44
N ALA A 221 -5.18 9.24 -26.51
CA ALA A 221 -6.02 8.26 -27.21
C ALA A 221 -7.38 7.98 -26.49
N GLY A 222 -7.45 8.18 -25.17
CA GLY A 222 -8.70 7.99 -24.41
C GLY A 222 -9.32 9.30 -23.97
N LEU A 223 -10.67 9.37 -23.97
CA LEU A 223 -11.39 10.41 -23.26
C LEU A 223 -11.18 10.23 -21.75
N PRO A 224 -10.88 11.30 -20.98
CA PRO A 224 -10.84 11.17 -19.53
C PRO A 224 -12.23 10.75 -19.05
N THR A 225 -12.29 9.62 -18.38
CA THR A 225 -13.51 9.17 -17.70
C THR A 225 -13.76 10.08 -16.51
N PHE A 226 -15.00 10.55 -16.37
CA PHE A 226 -15.43 11.40 -15.25
C PHE A 226 -16.85 11.01 -14.82
N LEU A 227 -17.17 11.29 -13.57
CA LEU A 227 -18.53 11.16 -13.02
C LEU A 227 -19.25 12.49 -13.14
N PRO A 228 -20.48 12.52 -13.64
CA PRO A 228 -21.34 13.69 -13.49
C PRO A 228 -21.58 14.02 -12.02
N PRO A 229 -21.86 15.30 -11.67
CA PRO A 229 -22.04 15.74 -10.27
C PRO A 229 -23.05 14.89 -9.49
N GLU A 230 -24.14 14.47 -10.13
CA GLU A 230 -25.21 13.65 -9.53
C GLU A 230 -24.68 12.27 -9.13
N LYS A 231 -23.81 11.68 -9.94
CA LYS A 231 -23.18 10.40 -9.63
C LYS A 231 -22.16 10.55 -8.51
N VAL A 232 -21.40 11.65 -8.47
CA VAL A 232 -20.50 11.96 -7.35
C VAL A 232 -21.30 12.07 -6.05
N GLN A 233 -22.43 12.78 -6.07
CA GLN A 233 -23.31 12.93 -4.92
C GLN A 233 -23.88 11.57 -4.49
N LYS A 234 -24.35 10.73 -5.43
CA LYS A 234 -24.81 9.37 -5.13
C LYS A 234 -23.77 8.53 -4.41
N VAL A 235 -22.47 8.64 -4.78
CA VAL A 235 -21.38 7.93 -4.08
C VAL A 235 -21.20 8.45 -2.66
N LEU A 236 -21.29 9.74 -2.46
CA LEU A 236 -21.18 10.36 -1.13
C LEU A 236 -22.34 9.92 -0.23
N ASP A 237 -23.55 9.88 -0.76
CA ASP A 237 -24.77 9.51 -0.03
C ASP A 237 -24.83 8.01 0.31
N ALA A 238 -24.14 7.16 -0.46
CA ALA A 238 -24.01 5.73 -0.19
C ALA A 238 -23.08 5.42 1.01
N CYS A 239 -22.47 6.43 1.65
CA CYS A 239 -21.66 6.24 2.85
C CYS A 239 -22.53 6.19 4.10
N ASP A 240 -22.50 5.08 4.83
CA ASP A 240 -23.17 4.96 6.13
C ASP A 240 -22.43 5.77 7.22
N ARG A 241 -22.79 7.03 7.38
CA ARG A 241 -22.18 7.95 8.35
C ARG A 241 -22.55 7.65 9.81
N THR A 242 -23.33 6.63 10.09
CA THR A 242 -23.60 6.17 11.46
C THR A 242 -22.42 5.38 12.01
N THR A 243 -21.64 4.74 11.15
CA THR A 243 -20.47 3.94 11.49
C THR A 243 -19.16 4.75 11.48
N ALA A 244 -18.19 4.33 12.27
CA ALA A 244 -16.84 4.90 12.29
C ALA A 244 -16.15 4.81 10.91
N MET A 245 -16.29 3.65 10.25
CA MET A 245 -15.74 3.41 8.92
C MET A 245 -16.41 4.29 7.86
N GLY A 246 -17.73 4.39 7.89
CA GLY A 246 -18.45 5.20 6.93
C GLY A 246 -18.18 6.70 7.08
N ARG A 247 -18.00 7.23 8.33
CA ARG A 247 -17.53 8.60 8.55
C ARG A 247 -16.15 8.84 7.97
N ARG A 248 -15.21 7.89 8.16
CA ARG A 248 -13.88 7.95 7.55
C ARG A 248 -13.96 7.99 6.03
N ASP A 249 -14.68 7.04 5.44
CA ASP A 249 -14.78 6.89 4.00
C ASP A 249 -15.46 8.13 3.38
N TYR A 250 -16.51 8.65 4.01
CA TYR A 250 -17.15 9.89 3.59
C TYR A 250 -16.19 11.08 3.59
N ALA A 251 -15.42 11.29 4.67
CA ALA A 251 -14.43 12.36 4.74
C ALA A 251 -13.32 12.22 3.68
N VAL A 252 -12.85 11.00 3.43
CA VAL A 252 -11.89 10.69 2.36
C VAL A 252 -12.48 11.07 1.00
N LEU A 253 -13.70 10.65 0.70
CA LEU A 253 -14.38 10.93 -0.57
C LEU A 253 -14.67 12.41 -0.76
N MET A 254 -15.03 13.14 0.30
CA MET A 254 -15.20 14.59 0.26
C MET A 254 -13.91 15.30 -0.13
N ILE A 255 -12.76 14.90 0.43
CA ILE A 255 -11.46 15.45 0.04
C ILE A 255 -11.14 15.14 -1.44
N LEU A 256 -11.38 13.91 -1.88
CA LEU A 256 -11.15 13.52 -3.27
C LEU A 256 -12.04 14.30 -4.24
N ALA A 257 -13.34 14.42 -3.94
CA ALA A 257 -14.34 15.00 -4.82
C ALA A 257 -14.31 16.54 -4.83
N LYS A 258 -14.06 17.18 -3.69
CA LYS A 258 -14.19 18.64 -3.54
C LYS A 258 -12.84 19.38 -3.56
N LEU A 259 -11.75 18.73 -3.15
CA LEU A 259 -10.41 19.32 -3.17
C LEU A 259 -9.50 18.69 -4.26
N GLY A 260 -9.90 17.58 -4.85
CA GLY A 260 -9.16 16.89 -5.91
C GLY A 260 -7.77 16.40 -5.47
N LEU A 261 -7.57 16.08 -4.19
CA LEU A 261 -6.30 15.55 -3.70
C LEU A 261 -5.98 14.20 -4.35
N ARG A 262 -4.67 13.89 -4.48
CA ARG A 262 -4.25 12.56 -4.90
C ARG A 262 -4.41 11.56 -3.75
N ALA A 263 -4.64 10.29 -4.08
CA ALA A 263 -4.77 9.23 -3.09
C ALA A 263 -3.61 9.19 -2.08
N SER A 264 -2.37 9.39 -2.54
CA SER A 264 -1.20 9.44 -1.67
C SER A 264 -1.20 10.67 -0.75
N GLU A 265 -1.65 11.82 -1.22
CA GLU A 265 -1.76 13.06 -0.43
C GLU A 265 -2.78 12.88 0.70
N VAL A 266 -3.93 12.24 0.40
CA VAL A 266 -4.93 11.92 1.43
C VAL A 266 -4.41 10.91 2.45
N ALA A 267 -3.71 9.85 2.00
CA ALA A 267 -3.17 8.82 2.87
C ALA A 267 -2.10 9.35 3.84
N THR A 268 -1.36 10.38 3.42
CA THR A 268 -0.26 10.96 4.21
C THR A 268 -0.64 12.22 4.99
N LEU A 269 -1.88 12.69 4.91
CA LEU A 269 -2.35 13.89 5.60
C LEU A 269 -2.27 13.72 7.12
N ASN A 270 -1.65 14.66 7.82
CA ASN A 270 -1.53 14.69 9.27
C ASN A 270 -2.56 15.65 9.89
N LEU A 271 -2.81 15.47 11.18
CA LEU A 271 -3.65 16.40 11.96
C LEU A 271 -3.06 17.81 11.97
N ASP A 272 -1.74 17.94 11.97
CA ASP A 272 -1.02 19.21 12.01
C ASP A 272 -0.99 19.92 10.64
N ASP A 273 -1.38 19.25 9.57
CA ASP A 273 -1.50 19.85 8.24
C ASP A 273 -2.80 20.66 8.07
N ILE A 274 -3.71 20.62 9.05
CA ILE A 274 -4.98 21.32 8.99
C ILE A 274 -4.96 22.51 9.95
N ASP A 275 -4.97 23.70 9.40
CA ASP A 275 -5.15 24.93 10.16
C ASP A 275 -6.64 25.29 10.21
N TRP A 276 -7.25 25.01 11.36
CA TRP A 276 -8.67 25.26 11.60
C TRP A 276 -9.01 26.74 11.76
N GLN A 277 -8.04 27.56 12.18
CA GLN A 277 -8.25 29.00 12.37
C GLN A 277 -8.28 29.73 11.03
N SER A 278 -7.30 29.47 10.19
CA SER A 278 -7.21 30.07 8.84
C SER A 278 -8.10 29.36 7.81
N GLY A 279 -8.68 28.20 8.17
CA GLY A 279 -9.47 27.39 7.24
C GLY A 279 -8.66 26.90 6.06
N THR A 280 -7.42 26.45 6.30
CA THR A 280 -6.52 25.96 5.25
C THR A 280 -5.98 24.56 5.50
N ILE A 281 -5.52 23.91 4.45
CA ILE A 281 -4.91 22.58 4.50
C ILE A 281 -3.58 22.59 3.77
N LEU A 282 -2.51 22.10 4.42
CA LEU A 282 -1.20 21.91 3.82
C LEU A 282 -1.13 20.52 3.16
N VAL A 283 -0.85 20.50 1.88
CA VAL A 283 -0.80 19.26 1.09
C VAL A 283 0.63 18.96 0.68
N HIS A 284 1.11 17.77 1.05
CA HIS A 284 2.43 17.26 0.70
C HIS A 284 2.38 16.50 -0.64
N GLY A 285 2.84 17.14 -1.70
CA GLY A 285 2.83 16.60 -3.06
C GLY A 285 4.07 15.76 -3.41
N LYS A 286 4.09 15.23 -4.63
CA LYS A 286 5.24 14.47 -5.17
C LYS A 286 6.49 15.36 -5.23
N GLY A 287 7.66 14.83 -4.83
CA GLY A 287 8.94 15.52 -4.88
C GLY A 287 9.13 16.55 -3.76
N ARG A 288 8.60 16.27 -2.56
CA ARG A 288 8.66 17.13 -1.35
C ARG A 288 8.04 18.53 -1.51
N ARG A 289 7.21 18.71 -2.53
CA ARG A 289 6.48 19.97 -2.71
C ARG A 289 5.36 20.09 -1.70
N GLN A 290 5.19 21.29 -1.19
CA GLN A 290 4.09 21.66 -0.31
C GLN A 290 3.21 22.70 -0.98
N ALA A 291 1.92 22.65 -0.74
CA ALA A 291 0.99 23.65 -1.21
C ALA A 291 -0.13 23.81 -0.18
N THR A 292 -0.37 25.05 0.23
CA THR A 292 -1.53 25.39 1.06
C THR A 292 -2.73 25.66 0.15
N MET A 293 -3.89 25.17 0.55
CA MET A 293 -5.14 25.42 -0.16
C MET A 293 -6.29 25.64 0.80
N PRO A 294 -7.35 26.35 0.41
CA PRO A 294 -8.52 26.56 1.24
C PRO A 294 -9.18 25.22 1.60
N LEU A 295 -9.53 25.05 2.85
CA LEU A 295 -10.35 23.95 3.35
C LEU A 295 -11.82 24.36 3.28
N ARG A 296 -12.54 23.77 2.34
CA ARG A 296 -14.00 24.02 2.22
C ARG A 296 -14.71 23.61 3.50
N HIS A 297 -15.71 24.37 3.88
CA HIS A 297 -16.48 24.14 5.11
C HIS A 297 -17.10 22.74 5.17
N ASP A 298 -17.70 22.26 4.07
CA ASP A 298 -18.32 20.94 3.96
C ASP A 298 -17.29 19.80 4.15
N VAL A 299 -16.09 19.95 3.60
CA VAL A 299 -14.97 19.02 3.78
C VAL A 299 -14.45 19.04 5.21
N GLY A 300 -14.26 20.23 5.77
CA GLY A 300 -13.85 20.42 7.17
C GLY A 300 -14.82 19.76 8.14
N THR A 301 -16.12 19.96 7.95
CA THR A 301 -17.17 19.33 8.75
C THR A 301 -17.11 17.80 8.68
N ALA A 302 -16.88 17.23 7.50
CA ALA A 302 -16.75 15.78 7.33
C ALA A 302 -15.50 15.23 8.07
N ILE A 303 -14.37 15.94 8.01
CA ILE A 303 -13.15 15.57 8.71
C ILE A 303 -13.36 15.61 10.23
N VAL A 304 -13.97 16.69 10.75
CA VAL A 304 -14.28 16.84 12.19
C VAL A 304 -15.22 15.74 12.67
N ALA A 305 -16.26 15.41 11.91
CA ALA A 305 -17.18 14.32 12.25
C ALA A 305 -16.45 12.97 12.36
N TYR A 306 -15.50 12.70 11.46
CA TYR A 306 -14.66 11.51 11.58
C TYR A 306 -13.72 11.56 12.78
N ILE A 307 -13.02 12.67 12.99
CA ILE A 307 -12.06 12.82 14.11
C ILE A 307 -12.76 12.63 15.45
N ARG A 308 -13.93 13.24 15.64
CA ARG A 308 -14.67 13.21 16.92
C ARG A 308 -15.38 11.87 17.16
N HIS A 309 -15.95 11.25 16.13
CA HIS A 309 -16.90 10.16 16.29
C HIS A 309 -16.55 8.89 15.51
N GLY A 310 -15.40 8.85 14.83
CA GLY A 310 -15.01 7.69 14.00
C GLY A 310 -13.56 7.30 14.11
N ARG A 311 -12.66 8.25 14.42
CA ARG A 311 -11.23 7.98 14.49
C ARG A 311 -10.88 7.22 15.76
N PRO A 312 -10.24 6.03 15.66
CA PRO A 312 -9.81 5.30 16.85
C PRO A 312 -8.72 6.08 17.59
N ALA A 313 -8.64 5.88 18.92
CA ALA A 313 -7.55 6.40 19.73
C ALA A 313 -6.22 5.83 19.23
N SER A 314 -5.24 6.69 18.97
CA SER A 314 -3.93 6.30 18.45
C SER A 314 -2.92 7.45 18.65
N ALA A 315 -1.66 7.10 18.93
CA ALA A 315 -0.54 8.05 18.91
C ALA A 315 -0.15 8.50 17.49
N CYS A 316 -0.64 7.82 16.46
CA CYS A 316 -0.37 8.16 15.07
C CYS A 316 -1.01 9.51 14.70
N ARG A 317 -0.21 10.46 14.19
CA ARG A 317 -0.66 11.81 13.82
C ARG A 317 -1.38 11.86 12.45
N ARG A 318 -1.48 10.75 11.70
CA ARG A 318 -2.26 10.71 10.45
C ARG A 318 -3.73 11.00 10.71
N VAL A 319 -4.37 11.80 9.85
CA VAL A 319 -5.83 12.07 9.95
C VAL A 319 -6.58 10.76 9.80
N PHE A 320 -6.32 10.01 8.74
CA PHE A 320 -7.03 8.78 8.41
C PHE A 320 -6.25 7.54 8.84
N LEU A 321 -6.91 6.73 9.65
CA LEU A 321 -6.34 5.50 10.19
C LEU A 321 -7.06 4.26 9.64
N ARG A 322 -6.36 3.14 9.74
CA ARG A 322 -6.99 1.83 9.53
C ARG A 322 -8.06 1.61 10.58
N THR A 323 -9.20 1.09 10.16
CA THR A 323 -10.31 0.74 11.07
C THR A 323 -9.98 -0.49 11.90
N LEU A 324 -9.25 -1.44 11.29
CA LEU A 324 -8.76 -2.63 11.98
C LEU A 324 -7.39 -2.36 12.57
N ALA A 325 -7.16 -2.85 13.77
CA ALA A 325 -5.89 -2.75 14.46
C ALA A 325 -4.73 -3.45 13.69
N PRO A 326 -3.50 -2.95 13.81
CA PRO A 326 -3.13 -1.76 14.58
C PRO A 326 -3.67 -0.48 13.95
N HIS A 327 -4.14 0.45 14.80
CA HIS A 327 -4.73 1.72 14.37
C HIS A 327 -3.66 2.73 13.96
N VAL A 328 -3.06 2.47 12.82
CA VAL A 328 -2.02 3.31 12.20
C VAL A 328 -2.52 3.92 10.88
N GLY A 329 -1.80 4.91 10.37
CA GLY A 329 -2.09 5.49 9.06
C GLY A 329 -2.00 4.46 7.92
N PHE A 330 -2.56 4.80 6.78
CA PHE A 330 -2.42 3.98 5.59
C PHE A 330 -0.98 3.97 5.08
N ALA A 331 -0.48 2.80 4.70
CA ALA A 331 0.88 2.64 4.19
C ALA A 331 1.08 3.33 2.82
N SER A 332 0.02 3.46 2.02
CA SER A 332 0.07 4.06 0.69
C SER A 332 -1.30 4.58 0.23
N GLY A 333 -1.32 5.30 -0.89
CA GLY A 333 -2.55 5.74 -1.54
C GLY A 333 -3.43 4.60 -2.09
N CYS A 334 -2.92 3.37 -2.17
CA CYS A 334 -3.73 2.21 -2.61
C CYS A 334 -4.96 2.01 -1.72
N ALA A 335 -4.83 2.20 -0.40
CA ALA A 335 -5.96 2.08 0.52
C ALA A 335 -7.06 3.12 0.23
N ILE A 336 -6.67 4.36 -0.07
CA ILE A 336 -7.59 5.42 -0.47
C ILE A 336 -8.28 5.09 -1.81
N THR A 337 -7.52 4.54 -2.75
CA THR A 337 -8.07 4.07 -4.04
C THR A 337 -9.08 2.94 -3.84
N MET A 338 -8.81 2.01 -2.91
CA MET A 338 -9.76 0.94 -2.56
C MET A 338 -11.02 1.47 -1.89
N ILE A 339 -10.90 2.45 -0.98
CA ILE A 339 -12.08 3.13 -0.38
C ILE A 339 -12.95 3.74 -1.48
N ALA A 340 -12.34 4.46 -2.42
CA ALA A 340 -13.05 5.06 -3.54
C ALA A 340 -13.72 4.02 -4.44
N LYS A 341 -13.03 2.91 -4.75
CA LYS A 341 -13.58 1.79 -5.54
C LYS A 341 -14.78 1.16 -4.85
N GLN A 342 -14.66 0.80 -3.58
CA GLN A 342 -15.75 0.21 -2.81
C GLN A 342 -16.95 1.15 -2.67
N ALA A 343 -16.71 2.47 -2.60
CA ALA A 343 -17.79 3.45 -2.56
C ALA A 343 -18.55 3.52 -3.90
N LEU A 344 -17.84 3.43 -5.03
CA LEU A 344 -18.47 3.33 -6.36
C LEU A 344 -19.32 2.06 -6.49
N GLU A 345 -18.78 0.92 -6.04
CA GLU A 345 -19.50 -0.35 -6.04
C GLU A 345 -20.76 -0.30 -5.17
N ARG A 346 -20.67 0.26 -3.95
CA ARG A 346 -21.85 0.46 -3.07
C ARG A 346 -22.93 1.35 -3.68
N ALA A 347 -22.52 2.35 -4.45
CA ALA A 347 -23.44 3.25 -5.15
C ALA A 347 -24.02 2.64 -6.43
N GLY A 348 -23.62 1.41 -6.82
CA GLY A 348 -24.00 0.78 -8.06
C GLY A 348 -23.54 1.57 -9.29
N ILE A 349 -22.29 2.09 -9.22
CA ILE A 349 -21.67 2.84 -10.32
C ILE A 349 -20.53 2.00 -10.90
N ASP A 350 -20.74 1.47 -12.08
CA ASP A 350 -19.84 0.64 -12.87
C ASP A 350 -19.64 1.20 -14.28
N GLY A 351 -18.94 0.46 -15.15
CA GLY A 351 -18.74 0.82 -16.56
C GLY A 351 -17.70 1.90 -16.82
N TYR A 352 -16.93 2.32 -15.81
CA TYR A 352 -15.84 3.28 -15.98
C TYR A 352 -14.49 2.56 -16.11
N ALA A 353 -13.65 2.98 -17.07
CA ALA A 353 -12.32 2.39 -17.30
C ALA A 353 -11.38 2.55 -16.08
N HIS A 354 -11.59 3.58 -15.28
CA HIS A 354 -10.85 3.83 -14.05
C HIS A 354 -11.82 3.86 -12.85
N HIS A 355 -11.62 2.92 -11.91
CA HIS A 355 -12.40 2.82 -10.68
C HIS A 355 -11.49 3.18 -9.50
N GLY A 356 -11.58 4.41 -8.99
CA GLY A 356 -10.79 4.79 -7.82
C GLY A 356 -10.62 6.29 -7.64
N ALA A 357 -9.66 6.68 -6.81
CA ALA A 357 -9.45 8.08 -6.39
C ALA A 357 -9.22 9.05 -7.57
N HIS A 358 -8.57 8.61 -8.64
CA HIS A 358 -8.32 9.46 -9.81
C HIS A 358 -9.61 9.86 -10.55
N LEU A 359 -10.64 9.01 -10.52
CA LEU A 359 -11.92 9.30 -11.16
C LEU A 359 -12.57 10.57 -10.55
N PHE A 360 -12.55 10.70 -9.21
CA PHE A 360 -13.07 11.88 -8.53
C PHE A 360 -12.30 13.17 -8.89
N ARG A 361 -10.99 13.07 -8.98
CA ARG A 361 -10.15 14.19 -9.39
C ARG A 361 -10.42 14.61 -10.85
N HIS A 362 -10.62 13.65 -11.75
CA HIS A 362 -11.00 13.93 -13.13
C HIS A 362 -12.39 14.54 -13.21
N SER A 363 -13.33 14.05 -12.39
CA SER A 363 -14.69 14.59 -12.30
C SER A 363 -14.69 16.05 -11.87
N LEU A 364 -13.94 16.39 -10.81
CA LEU A 364 -13.80 17.79 -10.34
C LEU A 364 -13.21 18.69 -11.44
N ALA A 365 -12.15 18.22 -12.13
CA ALA A 365 -11.53 19.01 -13.19
C ALA A 365 -12.47 19.25 -14.37
N THR A 366 -13.25 18.23 -14.74
CA THR A 366 -14.23 18.33 -15.85
C THR A 366 -15.42 19.22 -15.48
N ASP A 367 -15.88 19.13 -14.23
CA ASP A 367 -16.98 19.97 -13.71
C ASP A 367 -16.56 21.45 -13.68
N LEU A 368 -15.38 21.77 -13.17
CA LEU A 368 -14.83 23.12 -13.20
C LEU A 368 -14.67 23.66 -14.63
N LEU A 369 -14.20 22.83 -15.55
CA LEU A 369 -14.07 23.24 -16.96
C LEU A 369 -15.45 23.56 -17.58
N ARG A 370 -16.47 22.74 -17.30
CA ARG A 370 -17.85 22.97 -17.75
C ARG A 370 -18.47 24.21 -17.12
N SER A 371 -18.07 24.52 -15.88
CA SER A 371 -18.48 25.75 -15.19
C SER A 371 -17.71 26.99 -15.66
N GLY A 372 -16.85 26.88 -16.67
CA GLY A 372 -16.15 28.01 -17.29
C GLY A 372 -14.77 28.31 -16.74
N ALA A 373 -14.24 27.51 -15.79
CA ALA A 373 -12.88 27.72 -15.26
C ALA A 373 -11.81 27.50 -16.35
N SER A 374 -10.80 28.34 -16.33
CA SER A 374 -9.67 28.25 -17.26
C SER A 374 -8.76 27.04 -16.90
N PHE A 375 -7.99 26.59 -17.90
CA PHE A 375 -6.99 25.52 -17.64
C PHE A 375 -5.93 25.92 -16.62
N ALA A 376 -5.62 27.21 -16.52
CA ALA A 376 -4.67 27.74 -15.54
C ALA A 376 -5.23 27.56 -14.11
N GLU A 377 -6.47 27.98 -13.88
CA GLU A 377 -7.16 27.86 -12.59
C GLU A 377 -7.32 26.39 -12.18
N ILE A 378 -7.77 25.51 -13.10
CA ILE A 378 -7.86 24.07 -12.86
C ILE A 378 -6.48 23.49 -12.55
N GLY A 379 -5.45 23.87 -13.30
CA GLY A 379 -4.08 23.44 -13.08
C GLY A 379 -3.54 23.87 -11.72
N GLN A 380 -3.84 25.08 -11.29
CA GLN A 380 -3.47 25.63 -9.99
C GLN A 380 -4.19 24.89 -8.84
N LEU A 381 -5.49 24.75 -8.91
CA LEU A 381 -6.29 24.01 -7.91
C LEU A 381 -5.80 22.57 -7.76
N LEU A 382 -5.60 21.89 -8.89
CA LEU A 382 -5.14 20.50 -8.90
C LEU A 382 -3.63 20.36 -8.68
N ARG A 383 -2.89 21.44 -8.58
CA ARG A 383 -1.43 21.45 -8.37
C ARG A 383 -0.70 20.62 -9.44
N HIS A 384 -1.06 20.86 -10.72
CA HIS A 384 -0.39 20.22 -11.85
C HIS A 384 1.00 20.80 -12.06
N ARG A 385 1.98 19.93 -12.34
CA ARG A 385 3.36 20.35 -12.63
C ARG A 385 3.48 21.06 -13.98
N SER A 386 2.66 20.63 -14.94
CA SER A 386 2.65 21.11 -16.32
C SER A 386 1.20 21.33 -16.76
N ILE A 387 0.98 22.38 -17.53
CA ILE A 387 -0.31 22.68 -18.14
C ILE A 387 -0.79 21.52 -19.06
N ASP A 388 0.14 20.76 -19.62
CA ASP A 388 -0.18 19.56 -20.39
C ASP A 388 -0.93 18.51 -19.58
N SER A 389 -0.74 18.46 -18.25
CA SER A 389 -1.51 17.56 -17.38
C SER A 389 -2.97 18.01 -17.26
N THR A 390 -3.25 19.28 -17.51
CA THR A 390 -4.61 19.85 -17.52
C THR A 390 -5.25 19.74 -18.90
N ARG A 391 -4.45 19.77 -19.97
CA ARG A 391 -4.94 19.65 -21.36
C ARG A 391 -5.68 18.35 -21.66
N ILE A 392 -5.50 17.30 -20.89
CA ILE A 392 -6.26 16.05 -21.05
C ILE A 392 -7.77 16.28 -20.92
N TYR A 393 -8.19 17.31 -20.18
CA TYR A 393 -9.60 17.67 -19.98
C TYR A 393 -10.21 18.46 -21.18
N CYS A 394 -9.39 18.95 -22.11
CA CYS A 394 -9.89 19.62 -23.31
C CYS A 394 -10.89 18.78 -24.09
N LYS A 395 -10.69 17.44 -24.08
CA LYS A 395 -11.56 16.50 -24.77
C LYS A 395 -12.94 16.29 -24.11
N ALA A 396 -13.11 16.73 -22.87
CA ALA A 396 -14.37 16.61 -22.15
C ALA A 396 -15.30 17.82 -22.39
N ARG A 397 -14.90 18.77 -23.23
CA ARG A 397 -15.66 20.00 -23.52
C ARG A 397 -16.69 19.81 -24.66
N TYR A 398 -16.60 18.69 -25.39
CA TYR A 398 -17.48 18.35 -26.51
C TYR A 398 -18.33 17.13 -26.21
#